data_ff3416bd8cdddc05224f303dae493207
#
_entry.id   ff3416bd8cdddc05224f303dae493207
#
_cell.length_a   1.000
_cell.length_b   1.000
_cell.length_c   1.000
_cell.angle_alpha   90.00
_cell.angle_beta   90.00
_cell.angle_gamma   90.00
#
_symmetry.space_group_name_H-M   'P 1'
#
loop_
_entity.id
_entity.type
_entity.pdbx_description
1 polymer ?
#
loop_
_entity_poly.entity_id
_entity_poly.type
_entity_poly.pdbx_seq_one_letter_code
_entity_poly.pdbx_strand_id
1 'polypeptide(L)'
;MKRLLLALAAACSLLTAAAQQTPTYVYGIDFSLARVSGANESDQQFAEAFRRINQLLITEADKYDFARALRQPQLSVDIDPMLQRLDACGYERLRDTKHTATDEEVRAAIASYELEEQEGTGVVLVALLLDKPSAKALYDMVIFDIATREVRCIERVEGHAGGFGLRNFWANTIREVLKTWRREHREPLLP
;
A
#
# COMPACT_ATOMS: atom_id res chain seq x y z
N MET A 1 39.95 39.58 -52.68
CA MET A 1 39.49 39.71 -51.26
C MET A 1 38.27 38.85 -51.10
N LYS A 2 38.43 37.62 -50.63
CA LYS A 2 37.35 36.67 -50.45
C LYS A 2 36.97 36.68 -48.96
N ARG A 3 35.81 37.15 -48.63
CA ARG A 3 35.27 37.12 -47.23
C ARG A 3 34.68 35.73 -46.96
N LEU A 4 35.32 35.00 -46.09
CA LEU A 4 34.86 33.72 -45.58
C LEU A 4 33.80 34.00 -44.50
N LEU A 5 32.55 33.67 -44.78
CA LEU A 5 31.47 33.68 -43.79
C LEU A 5 31.45 32.33 -43.09
N LEU A 6 31.92 32.28 -41.84
CA LEU A 6 31.74 31.15 -40.95
C LEU A 6 30.28 31.18 -40.41
N ALA A 7 29.45 30.26 -40.85
CA ALA A 7 28.17 30.00 -40.27
C ALA A 7 28.35 29.12 -39.06
N LEU A 8 28.19 29.70 -37.87
CA LEU A 8 28.15 28.98 -36.58
C LEU A 8 26.77 28.37 -36.42
N ALA A 9 26.63 27.09 -36.76
CA ALA A 9 25.42 26.31 -36.47
C ALA A 9 25.37 26.01 -34.98
N ALA A 10 24.60 26.79 -34.24
CA ALA A 10 24.24 26.47 -32.86
C ALA A 10 23.25 25.28 -32.86
N ALA A 11 23.76 24.09 -32.60
CA ALA A 11 22.94 22.93 -32.35
C ALA A 11 22.27 23.12 -30.96
N CYS A 12 21.06 23.64 -30.95
CA CYS A 12 20.18 23.56 -29.81
C CYS A 12 19.79 22.09 -29.57
N SER A 13 20.56 21.40 -28.75
CA SER A 13 20.15 20.11 -28.18
C SER A 13 18.96 20.36 -27.29
N LEU A 14 17.76 20.20 -27.83
CA LEU A 14 16.53 20.06 -27.00
C LEU A 14 16.67 18.74 -26.25
N LEU A 15 17.25 18.80 -25.06
CA LEU A 15 17.07 17.79 -24.04
C LEU A 15 15.57 17.81 -23.68
N THR A 16 14.79 16.97 -24.35
CA THR A 16 13.48 16.58 -23.84
C THR A 16 13.77 15.82 -22.56
N ALA A 17 13.68 16.52 -21.41
CA ALA A 17 13.54 15.86 -20.14
C ALA A 17 12.21 15.10 -20.23
N ALA A 18 12.27 13.82 -20.61
CA ALA A 18 11.18 12.91 -20.34
C ALA A 18 10.95 13.02 -18.84
N ALA A 19 9.76 13.47 -18.43
CA ALA A 19 9.39 13.48 -17.02
C ALA A 19 9.58 12.03 -16.55
N GLN A 20 10.62 11.80 -15.78
CA GLN A 20 10.94 10.49 -15.24
C GLN A 20 9.83 10.22 -14.25
N GLN A 21 8.90 9.31 -14.60
CA GLN A 21 7.83 8.95 -13.70
C GLN A 21 8.44 8.45 -12.40
N THR A 22 8.08 9.08 -11.30
CA THR A 22 8.53 8.69 -9.97
C THR A 22 8.13 7.23 -9.72
N PRO A 23 9.07 6.33 -9.39
CA PRO A 23 8.76 4.93 -9.18
C PRO A 23 7.75 4.77 -8.06
N THR A 24 6.82 3.84 -8.22
CA THR A 24 5.76 3.55 -7.25
C THR A 24 5.94 2.14 -6.70
N TYR A 25 5.90 2.02 -5.39
CA TYR A 25 6.03 0.77 -4.65
C TYR A 25 4.81 0.52 -3.79
N VAL A 26 4.25 -0.69 -3.86
CA VAL A 26 3.17 -1.16 -2.99
C VAL A 26 3.78 -2.10 -1.97
N TYR A 27 3.74 -1.73 -0.69
CA TYR A 27 4.31 -2.51 0.40
C TYR A 27 3.36 -3.54 1.00
N GLY A 28 2.17 -3.67 0.41
CA GLY A 28 1.19 -4.65 0.87
C GLY A 28 0.29 -4.13 1.99
N ILE A 29 0.03 -4.98 2.99
CA ILE A 29 -0.87 -4.69 4.11
C ILE A 29 -0.06 -4.64 5.41
N ASP A 30 -0.08 -3.48 6.08
CA ASP A 30 0.45 -3.34 7.44
C ASP A 30 -0.63 -3.75 8.46
N PHE A 31 -0.40 -4.85 9.16
CA PHE A 31 -1.29 -5.34 10.21
C PHE A 31 -0.85 -4.92 11.62
N SER A 32 0.20 -4.10 11.77
CA SER A 32 0.73 -3.72 13.08
C SER A 32 -0.25 -2.93 13.95
N LEU A 33 -1.17 -2.19 13.30
CA LEU A 33 -2.23 -1.46 13.99
C LEU A 33 -3.58 -2.20 14.00
N ALA A 34 -3.63 -3.41 13.44
CA ALA A 34 -4.88 -4.16 13.31
C ALA A 34 -5.51 -4.52 14.66
N ARG A 35 -6.84 -4.48 14.69
CA ARG A 35 -7.68 -5.00 15.77
C ARG A 35 -8.62 -6.04 15.19
N VAL A 36 -8.96 -7.04 15.99
CA VAL A 36 -9.86 -8.14 15.59
C VAL A 36 -11.01 -8.25 16.58
N SER A 37 -12.22 -8.11 16.08
CA SER A 37 -13.47 -8.23 16.82
C SER A 37 -14.20 -9.53 16.49
N GLY A 38 -14.76 -10.18 17.51
CA GLY A 38 -15.71 -11.29 17.37
C GLY A 38 -15.15 -12.56 16.73
N ALA A 39 -13.84 -12.76 16.71
CA ALA A 39 -13.19 -13.95 16.18
C ALA A 39 -12.63 -14.84 17.30
N ASN A 40 -12.75 -16.15 17.14
CA ASN A 40 -12.31 -17.13 18.12
C ASN A 40 -10.92 -17.70 17.84
N GLU A 41 -10.37 -17.46 16.63
CA GLU A 41 -9.05 -17.91 16.24
C GLU A 41 -7.98 -17.26 17.13
N SER A 42 -6.89 -17.97 17.42
CA SER A 42 -5.80 -17.44 18.25
C SER A 42 -5.02 -16.31 17.55
N ASP A 43 -4.31 -15.51 18.32
CA ASP A 43 -3.46 -14.43 17.78
C ASP A 43 -2.36 -15.00 16.86
N GLN A 44 -1.82 -16.18 17.17
CA GLN A 44 -0.88 -16.88 16.31
C GLN A 44 -1.50 -17.30 14.96
N GLN A 45 -2.76 -17.75 14.96
CA GLN A 45 -3.48 -18.04 13.72
C GLN A 45 -3.70 -16.79 12.88
N PHE A 46 -3.96 -15.64 13.52
CA PHE A 46 -4.04 -14.36 12.83
C PHE A 46 -2.69 -13.93 12.26
N ALA A 47 -1.60 -14.05 13.03
CA ALA A 47 -0.25 -13.75 12.54
C ALA A 47 0.08 -14.52 11.26
N GLU A 48 -0.16 -15.83 11.27
CA GLU A 48 0.04 -16.69 10.11
C GLU A 48 -0.89 -16.30 8.93
N ALA A 49 -2.16 -15.98 9.22
CA ALA A 49 -3.09 -15.52 8.21
C ALA A 49 -2.64 -14.21 7.57
N PHE A 50 -2.18 -13.23 8.35
CA PHE A 50 -1.68 -11.94 7.88
C PHE A 50 -0.46 -12.08 6.97
N ARG A 51 0.49 -12.93 7.37
CA ARG A 51 1.65 -13.28 6.53
C ARG A 51 1.19 -13.84 5.18
N ARG A 52 0.31 -14.84 5.20
CA ARG A 52 -0.19 -15.49 3.99
C ARG A 52 -1.05 -14.56 3.14
N ILE A 53 -1.73 -13.59 3.73
CA ILE A 53 -2.49 -12.56 2.99
C ILE A 53 -1.52 -11.68 2.20
N ASN A 54 -0.43 -11.19 2.80
CA ASN A 54 0.57 -10.43 2.07
C ASN A 54 1.19 -11.24 0.93
N GLN A 55 1.49 -12.53 1.15
CA GLN A 55 2.01 -13.41 0.10
C GLN A 55 1.07 -13.55 -1.11
N LEU A 56 -0.25 -13.41 -0.93
CA LEU A 56 -1.21 -13.45 -2.04
C LEU A 56 -1.01 -12.29 -3.02
N LEU A 57 -0.49 -11.16 -2.58
CA LEU A 57 -0.24 -10.00 -3.46
C LEU A 57 0.83 -10.32 -4.51
N ILE A 58 1.71 -11.26 -4.22
CA ILE A 58 2.74 -11.75 -5.15
C ILE A 58 2.22 -12.98 -5.92
N THR A 59 1.64 -13.97 -5.20
CA THR A 59 1.29 -15.26 -5.80
C THR A 59 -0.02 -15.25 -6.59
N GLU A 60 -0.92 -14.32 -6.29
CA GLU A 60 -2.21 -14.12 -6.98
C GLU A 60 -2.35 -12.66 -7.44
N ALA A 61 -1.30 -12.07 -8.03
CA ALA A 61 -1.23 -10.64 -8.40
C ALA A 61 -2.40 -10.19 -9.28
N ASP A 62 -2.87 -11.02 -10.20
CA ASP A 62 -4.03 -10.72 -11.06
C ASP A 62 -5.33 -10.51 -10.26
N LYS A 63 -5.43 -11.12 -9.09
CA LYS A 63 -6.60 -11.03 -8.22
C LYS A 63 -6.52 -9.85 -7.25
N TYR A 64 -5.30 -9.49 -6.86
CA TYR A 64 -4.98 -8.37 -5.96
C TYR A 64 -4.26 -7.25 -6.73
N ASP A 65 -4.84 -6.83 -7.84
CA ASP A 65 -4.26 -5.96 -8.86
C ASP A 65 -4.23 -4.49 -8.40
N PHE A 66 -3.19 -4.12 -7.65
CA PHE A 66 -2.93 -2.75 -7.24
C PHE A 66 -2.65 -1.84 -8.43
N ALA A 67 -1.95 -2.33 -9.46
CA ALA A 67 -1.65 -1.54 -10.65
C ALA A 67 -2.93 -1.04 -11.32
N ARG A 68 -3.90 -1.93 -11.45
CA ARG A 68 -5.22 -1.59 -12.01
C ARG A 68 -6.03 -0.73 -11.06
N ALA A 69 -5.97 -0.97 -9.75
CA ALA A 69 -6.73 -0.21 -8.76
C ALA A 69 -6.25 1.24 -8.69
N LEU A 70 -4.94 1.45 -8.64
CA LEU A 70 -4.29 2.75 -8.55
C LEU A 70 -4.14 3.45 -9.92
N ARG A 71 -4.49 2.78 -11.01
CA ARG A 71 -4.26 3.25 -12.40
C ARG A 71 -2.81 3.57 -12.68
N GLN A 72 -1.90 2.81 -12.08
CA GLN A 72 -0.46 2.96 -12.19
C GLN A 72 0.14 1.66 -12.74
N PRO A 73 0.28 1.55 -14.08
CA PRO A 73 0.68 0.30 -14.71
C PRO A 73 2.14 -0.09 -14.42
N GLN A 74 2.96 0.88 -14.02
CA GLN A 74 4.38 0.67 -13.70
C GLN A 74 4.58 0.84 -12.18
N LEU A 75 4.14 -0.14 -11.41
CA LEU A 75 4.44 -0.22 -9.99
C LEU A 75 5.11 -1.55 -9.64
N SER A 76 5.90 -1.53 -8.58
CA SER A 76 6.50 -2.72 -7.98
C SER A 76 5.74 -3.09 -6.71
N VAL A 77 5.64 -4.38 -6.42
CA VAL A 77 5.08 -4.87 -5.15
C VAL A 77 6.21 -5.48 -4.35
N ASP A 78 6.50 -4.91 -3.19
CA ASP A 78 7.45 -5.41 -2.21
C ASP A 78 6.76 -5.57 -0.86
N ILE A 79 6.59 -6.79 -0.41
CA ILE A 79 5.91 -7.10 0.85
C ILE A 79 6.87 -7.34 2.02
N ASP A 80 8.16 -7.40 1.76
CA ASP A 80 9.16 -7.80 2.76
C ASP A 80 9.20 -6.83 3.96
N PRO A 81 9.11 -5.49 3.80
CA PRO A 81 9.04 -4.59 4.92
C PRO A 81 7.83 -4.86 5.84
N MET A 82 6.68 -5.21 5.26
CA MET A 82 5.48 -5.52 6.05
C MET A 82 5.56 -6.88 6.72
N LEU A 83 6.23 -7.85 6.13
CA LEU A 83 6.50 -9.15 6.76
C LEU A 83 7.46 -9.00 7.95
N GLN A 84 8.55 -8.23 7.79
CA GLN A 84 9.50 -7.95 8.88
C GLN A 84 8.81 -7.20 10.03
N ARG A 85 7.99 -6.21 9.70
CA ARG A 85 7.22 -5.45 10.68
C ARG A 85 6.20 -6.32 11.42
N LEU A 86 5.54 -7.23 10.72
CA LEU A 86 4.62 -8.21 11.32
C LEU A 86 5.32 -9.13 12.31
N ASP A 87 6.58 -9.53 12.03
CA ASP A 87 7.38 -10.36 12.93
C ASP A 87 7.87 -9.60 14.16
N ALA A 88 8.12 -8.31 14.03
CA ALA A 88 8.58 -7.44 15.10
C ALA A 88 7.46 -6.94 16.01
N CYS A 89 6.21 -6.85 15.52
CA CYS A 89 5.09 -6.38 16.33
C CYS A 89 4.55 -7.47 17.24
N GLY A 90 4.28 -7.11 18.51
CA GLY A 90 3.51 -7.96 19.41
C GLY A 90 2.02 -7.95 19.06
N TYR A 91 1.29 -8.95 19.55
CA TYR A 91 -0.15 -9.11 19.29
C TYR A 91 -1.01 -8.72 20.50
N GLU A 92 -0.43 -8.09 21.54
CA GLU A 92 -1.11 -7.75 22.79
C GLU A 92 -2.31 -6.84 22.56
N ARG A 93 -2.26 -6.00 21.51
CA ARG A 93 -3.34 -5.09 21.16
C ARG A 93 -4.34 -5.65 20.17
N LEU A 94 -4.11 -6.83 19.60
CA LEU A 94 -4.95 -7.38 18.54
C LEU A 94 -6.44 -7.49 18.97
N ARG A 95 -6.71 -7.72 20.26
CA ARG A 95 -8.06 -7.85 20.82
C ARG A 95 -8.62 -6.59 21.46
N ASP A 96 -7.85 -5.52 21.49
CA ASP A 96 -8.32 -4.23 22.02
C ASP A 96 -9.13 -3.49 20.96
N THR A 97 -10.44 -3.78 20.92
CA THR A 97 -11.36 -3.17 19.95
C THR A 97 -11.99 -1.86 20.44
N LYS A 98 -11.58 -1.37 21.61
CA LYS A 98 -12.06 -0.08 22.14
C LYS A 98 -11.39 1.11 21.48
N HIS A 99 -10.24 0.87 20.84
CA HIS A 99 -9.46 1.88 20.15
C HIS A 99 -9.28 1.49 18.68
N THR A 100 -9.63 2.41 17.79
CA THR A 100 -9.27 2.35 16.37
C THR A 100 -8.15 3.36 16.14
N ALA A 101 -7.11 2.96 15.42
CA ALA A 101 -5.97 3.84 15.20
C ALA A 101 -6.38 5.17 14.56
N THR A 102 -5.76 6.25 15.06
CA THR A 102 -5.93 7.60 14.54
C THR A 102 -4.99 7.85 13.35
N ASP A 103 -5.24 8.93 12.60
CA ASP A 103 -4.36 9.35 11.51
C ASP A 103 -2.93 9.64 12.01
N GLU A 104 -2.76 10.15 13.25
CA GLU A 104 -1.45 10.37 13.86
C GLU A 104 -0.72 9.06 14.12
N GLU A 105 -1.42 8.04 14.60
CA GLU A 105 -0.84 6.71 14.81
C GLU A 105 -0.45 6.06 13.47
N VAL A 106 -1.27 6.23 12.44
CA VAL A 106 -0.94 5.77 11.07
C VAL A 106 0.29 6.51 10.54
N ARG A 107 0.37 7.83 10.67
CA ARG A 107 1.56 8.61 10.27
C ARG A 107 2.80 8.18 11.04
N ALA A 108 2.68 7.93 12.34
CA ALA A 108 3.79 7.44 13.16
C ALA A 108 4.26 6.05 12.71
N ALA A 109 3.33 5.17 12.32
CA ALA A 109 3.67 3.88 11.74
C ALA A 109 4.46 4.03 10.43
N ILE A 110 3.99 4.87 9.50
CA ILE A 110 4.69 5.16 8.23
C ILE A 110 6.10 5.71 8.48
N ALA A 111 6.24 6.66 9.42
CA ALA A 111 7.52 7.25 9.78
C ALA A 111 8.55 6.22 10.29
N SER A 112 8.08 5.11 10.85
CA SER A 112 8.92 4.03 11.38
C SER A 112 9.24 2.92 10.36
N TYR A 113 8.82 3.04 9.08
CA TYR A 113 9.09 2.01 8.08
C TYR A 113 10.58 1.96 7.71
N GLU A 114 11.12 0.77 7.75
CA GLU A 114 12.44 0.44 7.23
C GLU A 114 12.24 -0.09 5.80
N LEU A 115 12.66 0.69 4.81
CA LEU A 115 12.49 0.40 3.40
C LEU A 115 13.85 0.38 2.72
N GLU A 116 14.01 -0.50 1.73
CA GLU A 116 15.24 -0.57 0.94
C GLU A 116 15.32 0.58 -0.08
N GLU A 117 14.18 0.99 -0.62
CA GLU A 117 14.09 2.09 -1.58
C GLU A 117 14.35 3.43 -0.89
N GLN A 118 15.10 4.30 -1.60
CA GLN A 118 15.51 5.61 -1.08
C GLN A 118 14.64 6.75 -1.62
N GLU A 119 13.90 6.51 -2.70
CA GLU A 119 13.04 7.50 -3.35
C GLU A 119 11.85 6.85 -4.04
N GLY A 120 10.82 7.62 -4.30
CA GLY A 120 9.62 7.15 -4.96
C GLY A 120 8.35 7.43 -4.16
N THR A 121 7.25 6.88 -4.65
CA THR A 121 5.96 6.93 -3.96
C THR A 121 5.66 5.56 -3.37
N GLY A 122 5.46 5.52 -2.05
CA GLY A 122 5.03 4.34 -1.33
C GLY A 122 3.51 4.28 -1.20
N VAL A 123 2.95 3.08 -1.33
CA VAL A 123 1.53 2.80 -1.09
C VAL A 123 1.42 1.61 -0.15
N VAL A 124 0.55 1.71 0.84
CA VAL A 124 0.28 0.62 1.79
C VAL A 124 -1.18 0.66 2.24
N LEU A 125 -1.77 -0.52 2.48
CA LEU A 125 -3.03 -0.64 3.21
C LEU A 125 -2.73 -0.89 4.68
N VAL A 126 -3.06 0.06 5.56
CA VAL A 126 -2.93 -0.12 7.01
C VAL A 126 -4.23 -0.71 7.55
N ALA A 127 -4.16 -1.92 8.09
CA ALA A 127 -5.33 -2.60 8.66
C ALA A 127 -5.65 -2.01 10.04
N LEU A 128 -6.91 -1.60 10.23
CA LEU A 128 -7.39 -0.97 11.47
C LEU A 128 -8.28 -1.90 12.27
N LEU A 129 -9.31 -2.46 11.64
CA LEU A 129 -10.28 -3.31 12.31
C LEU A 129 -10.74 -4.44 11.38
N LEU A 130 -10.66 -5.67 11.87
CA LEU A 130 -11.24 -6.84 11.25
C LEU A 130 -12.45 -7.27 12.11
N ASP A 131 -13.66 -6.90 11.68
CA ASP A 131 -14.88 -7.16 12.43
C ASP A 131 -15.62 -8.39 11.87
N LYS A 132 -15.44 -9.52 12.54
CA LYS A 132 -16.00 -10.81 12.07
C LYS A 132 -17.54 -10.85 12.13
N PRO A 133 -18.22 -10.33 13.17
CA PRO A 133 -19.69 -10.28 13.20
C PRO A 133 -20.31 -9.54 12.02
N SER A 134 -19.73 -8.43 11.59
CA SER A 134 -20.21 -7.67 10.42
C SER A 134 -19.66 -8.18 9.08
N ALA A 135 -18.70 -9.13 9.12
CA ALA A 135 -17.94 -9.59 7.97
C ALA A 135 -17.31 -8.44 7.18
N LYS A 136 -16.67 -7.50 7.88
CA LYS A 136 -16.04 -6.31 7.31
C LYS A 136 -14.64 -6.10 7.86
N ALA A 137 -13.79 -5.47 7.05
CA ALA A 137 -12.54 -4.93 7.55
C ALA A 137 -12.36 -3.48 7.11
N LEU A 138 -11.78 -2.70 8.01
CA LEU A 138 -11.49 -1.28 7.85
C LEU A 138 -9.99 -1.10 7.67
N TYR A 139 -9.62 -0.33 6.67
CA TYR A 139 -8.24 -0.01 6.33
C TYR A 139 -8.09 1.48 6.11
N ASP A 140 -6.86 1.97 6.22
CA ASP A 140 -6.46 3.22 5.59
C ASP A 140 -5.57 2.89 4.38
N MET A 141 -5.97 3.38 3.20
CA MET A 141 -5.09 3.44 2.03
C MET A 141 -4.17 4.64 2.23
N VAL A 142 -2.88 4.40 2.33
CA VAL A 142 -1.89 5.44 2.61
C VAL A 142 -0.95 5.57 1.43
N ILE A 143 -0.76 6.82 0.97
CA ILE A 143 0.20 7.21 -0.04
C ILE A 143 1.20 8.14 0.61
N PHE A 144 2.50 7.85 0.46
CA PHE A 144 3.56 8.59 1.12
C PHE A 144 4.80 8.72 0.24
N ASP A 145 5.62 9.71 0.56
CA ASP A 145 6.94 9.87 -0.04
C ASP A 145 7.95 8.92 0.63
N ILE A 146 8.66 8.12 -0.16
CA ILE A 146 9.58 7.11 0.36
C ILE A 146 10.79 7.76 1.05
N ALA A 147 11.35 8.83 0.47
CA ALA A 147 12.56 9.46 1.01
C ALA A 147 12.31 10.14 2.37
N THR A 148 11.18 10.82 2.50
CA THR A 148 10.86 11.64 3.68
C THR A 148 9.92 10.97 4.66
N ARG A 149 9.24 9.89 4.24
CA ARG A 149 8.11 9.26 4.96
C ARG A 149 6.91 10.21 5.14
N GLU A 150 6.90 11.33 4.43
CA GLU A 150 5.77 12.26 4.48
C GLU A 150 4.52 11.63 3.87
N VAL A 151 3.45 11.57 4.64
CA VAL A 151 2.17 11.03 4.20
C VAL A 151 1.42 12.08 3.40
N ARG A 152 1.19 11.79 2.13
CA ARG A 152 0.49 12.65 1.16
C ARG A 152 -1.01 12.43 1.16
N CYS A 153 -1.45 11.20 1.43
CA CYS A 153 -2.87 10.83 1.47
C CYS A 153 -3.12 9.74 2.51
N ILE A 154 -4.19 9.88 3.28
CA ILE A 154 -4.81 8.82 4.07
C ILE A 154 -6.28 8.82 3.70
N GLU A 155 -6.78 7.68 3.23
CA GLU A 155 -8.19 7.51 2.93
C GLU A 155 -8.71 6.22 3.53
N ARG A 156 -9.75 6.35 4.35
CA ARG A 156 -10.39 5.22 5.01
C ARG A 156 -11.27 4.45 4.05
N VAL A 157 -11.03 3.14 3.96
CA VAL A 157 -11.70 2.24 3.04
C VAL A 157 -12.19 0.98 3.75
N GLU A 158 -13.32 0.47 3.32
CA GLU A 158 -13.94 -0.73 3.88
C GLU A 158 -14.01 -1.84 2.83
N GLY A 159 -13.73 -3.07 3.24
CA GLY A 159 -13.92 -4.26 2.41
C GLY A 159 -14.80 -5.29 3.10
N HIS A 160 -15.62 -5.99 2.31
CA HIS A 160 -16.43 -7.10 2.78
C HIS A 160 -15.63 -8.41 2.78
N ALA A 161 -15.66 -9.11 3.92
CA ALA A 161 -15.02 -10.40 4.09
C ALA A 161 -15.86 -11.52 3.47
N GLY A 162 -15.19 -12.61 3.06
CA GLY A 162 -15.87 -13.76 2.48
C GLY A 162 -14.90 -14.84 2.05
N GLY A 163 -15.44 -16.04 1.80
CA GLY A 163 -14.63 -17.20 1.44
C GLY A 163 -14.42 -18.15 2.61
N PHE A 164 -13.75 -19.27 2.33
CA PHE A 164 -13.56 -20.34 3.30
C PHE A 164 -12.15 -20.29 3.92
N GLY A 165 -12.09 -20.40 5.24
CA GLY A 165 -10.87 -20.36 6.05
C GLY A 165 -10.38 -18.94 6.33
N LEU A 166 -9.64 -18.76 7.45
CA LEU A 166 -9.27 -17.48 8.02
C LEU A 166 -8.59 -16.54 7.02
N ARG A 167 -7.57 -17.06 6.31
CA ARG A 167 -6.83 -16.30 5.29
C ARG A 167 -7.74 -15.79 4.17
N ASN A 168 -8.53 -16.67 3.54
CA ASN A 168 -9.34 -16.28 2.38
C ASN A 168 -10.49 -15.37 2.78
N PHE A 169 -11.06 -15.59 3.98
CA PHE A 169 -12.11 -14.74 4.53
C PHE A 169 -11.66 -13.29 4.60
N TRP A 170 -10.49 -13.02 5.18
CA TRP A 170 -9.96 -11.66 5.30
C TRP A 170 -9.27 -11.16 4.02
N ALA A 171 -8.63 -12.01 3.23
CA ALA A 171 -8.05 -11.60 1.95
C ALA A 171 -9.08 -11.07 0.97
N ASN A 172 -10.33 -11.55 1.03
CA ASN A 172 -11.40 -11.02 0.19
C ASN A 172 -11.69 -9.54 0.44
N THR A 173 -11.49 -9.04 1.67
CA THR A 173 -11.71 -7.61 1.98
C THR A 173 -10.79 -6.72 1.16
N ILE A 174 -9.53 -7.13 0.95
CA ILE A 174 -8.55 -6.38 0.15
C ILE A 174 -9.00 -6.29 -1.30
N ARG A 175 -9.47 -7.41 -1.87
CA ARG A 175 -10.01 -7.42 -3.23
C ARG A 175 -11.20 -6.47 -3.39
N GLU A 176 -12.10 -6.42 -2.42
CA GLU A 176 -13.25 -5.51 -2.43
C GLU A 176 -12.81 -4.05 -2.25
N VAL A 177 -11.82 -3.78 -1.41
CA VAL A 177 -11.19 -2.45 -1.29
C VAL A 177 -10.63 -1.99 -2.63
N LEU A 178 -9.78 -2.81 -3.28
CA LEU A 178 -9.17 -2.45 -4.57
C LEU A 178 -10.21 -2.21 -5.66
N LYS A 179 -11.27 -2.99 -5.68
CA LYS A 179 -12.39 -2.83 -6.63
C LYS A 179 -13.16 -1.52 -6.38
N THR A 180 -13.43 -1.20 -5.11
CA THR A 180 -14.12 0.02 -4.70
C THR A 180 -13.26 1.24 -5.00
N TRP A 181 -11.98 1.21 -4.62
CA TRP A 181 -11.01 2.25 -4.91
C TRP A 181 -10.98 2.61 -6.39
N ARG A 182 -10.82 1.61 -7.25
CA ARG A 182 -10.82 1.79 -8.71
C ARG A 182 -12.10 2.45 -9.24
N ARG A 183 -13.24 2.17 -8.64
CA ARG A 183 -14.55 2.72 -9.05
C ARG A 183 -14.70 4.18 -8.64
N GLU A 184 -14.20 4.53 -7.46
CA GLU A 184 -14.34 5.85 -6.85
C GLU A 184 -13.28 6.84 -7.36
N HIS A 185 -12.06 6.37 -7.59
CA HIS A 185 -10.95 7.16 -8.11
C HIS A 185 -10.80 6.93 -9.62
N ARG A 186 -11.36 7.84 -10.42
CA ARG A 186 -11.34 7.70 -11.89
C ARG A 186 -10.05 8.22 -12.52
N GLU A 187 -9.32 9.09 -11.84
CA GLU A 187 -8.03 9.62 -12.25
C GLU A 187 -6.90 9.02 -11.44
N PRO A 188 -5.68 8.96 -11.98
CA PRO A 188 -4.53 8.55 -11.19
C PRO A 188 -4.35 9.51 -10.01
N LEU A 189 -4.20 8.97 -8.80
CA LEU A 189 -3.89 9.76 -7.59
C LEU A 189 -2.38 10.00 -7.44
N LEU A 190 -1.60 9.29 -8.22
CA LEU A 190 -0.15 9.36 -8.23
C LEU A 190 0.30 10.17 -9.45
N PRO A 191 1.28 11.07 -9.29
CA PRO A 191 1.80 11.91 -10.37
C PRO A 191 2.47 11.10 -11.46
#